data_ef85ca6aa347460083b71d96f09766f2
#
_entry.id   ef85ca6aa347460083b71d96f09766f2
#
_cell.length_a   1.000
_cell.length_b   1.000
_cell.length_c   1.000
_cell.angle_alpha   90.00
_cell.angle_beta   90.00
_cell.angle_gamma   90.00
#
_symmetry.space_group_name_H-M   'P 1'
#
loop_
_entity.id
_entity.type
_entity.pdbx_description
1 polymer ?
#
loop_
_entity_poly.entity_id
_entity_poly.type
_entity_poly.pdbx_seq_one_letter_code
_entity_poly.pdbx_strand_id
1 'polypeptide(L)'
;MCSSDLTLTVVLRHQGLTLCVALATVVVTVLLYTYVPKGFFPVQDTGILSGVTQAPATVSFAAMGERQQEVADMLSKDPDVAAVASFVGVDGTNPSQNIGRLSVTLVPKAKRDADAAAVARRLEAQAQHIAGITLTLQPVQDLTVDARAGRAQYQYALNTPSSAELAQWTPRFVEALSRRPEV
;
A
#
# COMPACT_ATOMS: atom_id res chain seq x y z
N MET A 1 17.07 19.63 -51.50
CA MET A 1 17.92 19.48 -50.32
C MET A 1 17.01 19.04 -49.20
N CYS A 2 17.23 17.85 -48.67
CA CYS A 2 16.41 17.32 -47.58
C CYS A 2 16.68 18.11 -46.28
N SER A 3 15.66 18.30 -45.45
CA SER A 3 15.75 18.99 -44.16
C SER A 3 16.84 18.38 -43.24
N SER A 4 17.14 17.09 -43.40
CA SER A 4 18.19 16.37 -42.70
C SER A 4 19.61 16.84 -43.03
N ASP A 5 19.88 17.33 -44.25
CA ASP A 5 21.20 17.76 -44.65
C ASP A 5 21.59 19.10 -43.99
N LEU A 6 20.60 19.97 -43.77
CA LEU A 6 20.81 21.24 -43.06
C LEU A 6 21.11 21.01 -41.57
N THR A 7 20.38 20.11 -40.90
CA THR A 7 20.66 19.79 -39.49
C THR A 7 22.01 19.12 -39.30
N LEU A 8 22.38 18.20 -40.18
CA LEU A 8 23.68 17.53 -40.16
C LEU A 8 24.84 18.54 -40.31
N THR A 9 24.71 19.48 -41.24
CA THR A 9 25.73 20.51 -41.47
C THR A 9 25.92 21.43 -40.24
N VAL A 10 24.82 21.80 -39.57
CA VAL A 10 24.86 22.61 -38.33
C VAL A 10 25.53 21.84 -37.19
N VAL A 11 25.22 20.57 -37.00
CA VAL A 11 25.82 19.70 -35.98
C VAL A 11 27.32 19.55 -36.20
N LEU A 12 27.76 19.29 -37.44
CA LEU A 12 29.15 19.12 -37.80
C LEU A 12 29.96 20.43 -37.67
N ARG A 13 29.30 21.56 -37.90
CA ARG A 13 29.93 22.87 -37.76
C ARG A 13 30.17 23.30 -36.30
N HIS A 14 29.29 22.78 -35.38
CA HIS A 14 29.32 23.13 -33.96
C HIS A 14 29.59 21.88 -33.07
N GLN A 15 30.65 21.15 -33.37
CA GLN A 15 30.98 19.88 -32.70
C GLN A 15 31.10 20.03 -31.17
N GLY A 16 31.72 21.13 -30.70
CA GLY A 16 31.82 21.37 -29.25
C GLY A 16 30.48 21.58 -28.55
N LEU A 17 29.57 22.32 -29.19
CA LEU A 17 28.21 22.51 -28.67
C LEU A 17 27.42 21.18 -28.64
N THR A 18 27.54 20.40 -29.68
CA THR A 18 26.92 19.09 -29.78
C THR A 18 27.42 18.12 -28.68
N LEU A 19 28.73 18.14 -28.43
CA LEU A 19 29.35 17.38 -27.35
C LEU A 19 28.82 17.81 -25.97
N CYS A 20 28.73 19.12 -25.73
CA CYS A 20 28.18 19.66 -24.48
C CYS A 20 26.75 19.25 -24.28
N VAL A 21 25.90 19.30 -25.32
CA VAL A 21 24.51 18.84 -25.25
C VAL A 21 24.43 17.34 -24.95
N ALA A 22 25.26 16.52 -25.62
CA ALA A 22 25.33 15.08 -25.37
C ALA A 22 25.75 14.76 -23.92
N LEU A 23 26.77 15.46 -23.39
CA LEU A 23 27.16 15.28 -22.00
C LEU A 23 26.07 15.73 -21.02
N ALA A 24 25.43 16.87 -21.31
CA ALA A 24 24.31 17.36 -20.49
C ALA A 24 23.15 16.37 -20.45
N THR A 25 22.79 15.76 -21.58
CA THR A 25 21.73 14.75 -21.62
C THR A 25 22.10 13.50 -20.80
N VAL A 26 23.35 13.05 -20.84
CA VAL A 26 23.82 11.94 -19.99
C VAL A 26 23.71 12.29 -18.52
N VAL A 27 24.16 13.48 -18.12
CA VAL A 27 24.06 13.94 -16.72
C VAL A 27 22.60 14.00 -16.27
N VAL A 28 21.71 14.59 -17.08
CA VAL A 28 20.28 14.66 -16.78
C VAL A 28 19.66 13.27 -16.67
N THR A 29 20.05 12.35 -17.54
CA THR A 29 19.57 10.97 -17.50
C THR A 29 19.98 10.28 -16.20
N VAL A 30 21.22 10.42 -15.76
CA VAL A 30 21.69 9.86 -14.50
C VAL A 30 20.95 10.47 -13.30
N LEU A 31 20.78 11.80 -13.31
CA LEU A 31 20.01 12.49 -12.27
C LEU A 31 18.56 12.00 -12.22
N LEU A 32 17.86 11.94 -13.34
CA LEU A 32 16.50 11.42 -13.41
C LEU A 32 16.44 9.97 -12.97
N TYR A 33 17.40 9.15 -13.36
CA TYR A 33 17.47 7.76 -12.93
C TYR A 33 17.56 7.58 -11.41
N THR A 34 18.24 8.50 -10.72
CA THR A 34 18.36 8.47 -9.26
C THR A 34 17.14 9.05 -8.54
N TYR A 35 16.50 10.07 -9.12
CA TYR A 35 15.37 10.76 -8.50
C TYR A 35 14.01 10.09 -8.76
N VAL A 36 13.85 9.44 -9.90
CA VAL A 36 12.55 8.79 -10.23
C VAL A 36 12.35 7.57 -9.34
N PRO A 37 11.24 7.51 -8.57
CA PRO A 37 10.92 6.33 -7.77
C PRO A 37 10.72 5.12 -8.67
N LYS A 38 11.48 4.06 -8.40
CA LYS A 38 11.46 2.80 -9.17
C LYS A 38 10.44 1.88 -8.53
N GLY A 39 9.18 1.99 -8.95
CA GLY A 39 8.11 1.08 -8.57
C GLY A 39 7.62 0.28 -9.77
N PHE A 40 7.26 -0.98 -9.56
CA PHE A 40 6.72 -1.84 -10.63
C PHE A 40 5.35 -1.32 -11.12
N PHE A 41 4.53 -0.83 -10.20
CA PHE A 41 3.27 -0.15 -10.48
C PHE A 41 3.09 1.01 -9.51
N PRO A 42 2.67 2.19 -10.00
CA PRO A 42 2.28 3.28 -9.10
C PRO A 42 1.03 2.85 -8.33
N VAL A 43 0.99 3.15 -7.04
CA VAL A 43 -0.19 2.92 -6.21
C VAL A 43 -1.33 3.77 -6.76
N GLN A 44 -2.38 3.11 -7.26
CA GLN A 44 -3.55 3.79 -7.82
C GLN A 44 -4.52 4.14 -6.69
N ASP A 45 -5.11 5.31 -6.80
CA ASP A 45 -6.18 5.75 -5.92
C ASP A 45 -7.54 5.43 -6.55
N THR A 46 -8.00 4.20 -6.36
CA THR A 46 -9.29 3.70 -6.86
C THR A 46 -10.47 4.21 -6.03
N GLY A 47 -10.23 4.86 -4.89
CA GLY A 47 -11.28 5.29 -3.95
C GLY A 47 -11.90 4.15 -3.16
N ILE A 48 -11.31 2.95 -3.19
CA ILE A 48 -11.78 1.79 -2.43
C ILE A 48 -10.65 1.29 -1.53
N LEU A 49 -10.97 1.11 -0.24
CA LEU A 49 -10.08 0.46 0.71
C LEU A 49 -10.64 -0.91 1.08
N SER A 50 -9.78 -1.92 1.04
CA SER A 50 -10.06 -3.25 1.61
C SER A 50 -9.52 -3.28 3.03
N GLY A 51 -10.36 -3.65 3.98
CA GLY A 51 -10.03 -3.74 5.38
C GLY A 51 -10.12 -5.16 5.92
N VAL A 52 -9.21 -5.48 6.84
CA VAL A 52 -9.27 -6.70 7.64
C VAL A 52 -9.21 -6.29 9.11
N THR A 53 -10.17 -6.77 9.88
CA THR A 53 -10.17 -6.65 11.33
C THR A 53 -9.79 -7.96 11.97
N GLN A 54 -9.05 -7.90 13.05
CA GLN A 54 -8.64 -9.07 13.81
C GLN A 54 -8.78 -8.82 15.30
N ALA A 55 -9.51 -9.72 15.96
CA ALA A 55 -9.59 -9.79 17.41
C ALA A 55 -8.79 -10.99 17.95
N PRO A 56 -8.52 -11.08 19.28
CA PRO A 56 -7.91 -12.24 19.90
C PRO A 56 -8.66 -13.54 19.56
N ALA A 57 -7.92 -14.64 19.44
CA ALA A 57 -8.51 -15.95 19.06
C ALA A 57 -9.56 -16.46 20.05
N THR A 58 -9.58 -15.92 21.27
CA THR A 58 -10.53 -16.27 22.34
C THR A 58 -11.83 -15.49 22.29
N VAL A 59 -11.99 -14.57 21.36
CA VAL A 59 -13.19 -13.73 21.24
C VAL A 59 -14.39 -14.58 20.82
N SER A 60 -15.56 -14.35 21.42
CA SER A 60 -16.81 -14.93 20.95
C SER A 60 -17.31 -14.24 19.68
N PHE A 61 -18.11 -14.93 18.87
CA PHE A 61 -18.68 -14.35 17.66
C PHE A 61 -19.51 -13.08 17.95
N ALA A 62 -20.30 -13.09 19.02
CA ALA A 62 -21.08 -11.92 19.42
C ALA A 62 -20.19 -10.71 19.76
N ALA A 63 -19.16 -10.93 20.58
CA ALA A 63 -18.21 -9.85 20.93
C ALA A 63 -17.37 -9.37 19.73
N MET A 64 -17.09 -10.26 18.77
CA MET A 64 -16.46 -9.86 17.51
C MET A 64 -17.41 -8.97 16.70
N GLY A 65 -18.69 -9.32 16.62
CA GLY A 65 -19.71 -8.53 15.92
C GLY A 65 -19.87 -7.13 16.52
N GLU A 66 -19.92 -7.00 17.85
CA GLU A 66 -20.01 -5.70 18.54
C GLU A 66 -18.79 -4.81 18.22
N ARG A 67 -17.58 -5.34 18.34
CA ARG A 67 -16.35 -4.60 18.01
C ARG A 67 -16.26 -4.22 16.55
N GLN A 68 -16.68 -5.13 15.67
CA GLN A 68 -16.72 -4.87 14.23
C GLN A 68 -17.70 -3.72 13.91
N GLN A 69 -18.87 -3.70 14.58
CA GLN A 69 -19.83 -2.63 14.42
C GLN A 69 -19.27 -1.29 14.91
N GLU A 70 -18.57 -1.28 16.04
CA GLU A 70 -17.93 -0.08 16.57
C GLU A 70 -16.88 0.49 15.59
N VAL A 71 -16.07 -0.39 14.96
CA VAL A 71 -15.13 0.00 13.91
C VAL A 71 -15.89 0.57 12.70
N ALA A 72 -16.94 -0.09 12.23
CA ALA A 72 -17.72 0.35 11.09
C ALA A 72 -18.40 1.71 11.34
N ASP A 73 -18.92 1.93 12.54
CA ASP A 73 -19.52 3.19 12.97
C ASP A 73 -18.50 4.34 13.05
N MET A 74 -17.28 4.03 13.52
CA MET A 74 -16.18 4.99 13.54
C MET A 74 -15.78 5.39 12.11
N LEU A 75 -15.60 4.42 11.22
CA LEU A 75 -15.26 4.66 9.82
C LEU A 75 -16.32 5.49 9.09
N SER A 76 -17.61 5.21 9.36
CA SER A 76 -18.73 5.91 8.71
C SER A 76 -18.85 7.38 9.10
N LYS A 77 -18.23 7.80 10.21
CA LYS A 77 -18.23 9.22 10.68
C LYS A 77 -17.14 10.06 10.03
N ASP A 78 -16.18 9.43 9.34
CA ASP A 78 -15.10 10.16 8.68
C ASP A 78 -15.63 10.87 7.41
N PRO A 79 -15.32 12.15 7.19
CA PRO A 79 -15.84 12.94 6.06
C PRO A 79 -15.36 12.43 4.69
N ASP A 80 -14.24 11.72 4.63
CA ASP A 80 -13.70 11.17 3.39
C ASP A 80 -14.28 9.79 3.04
N VAL A 81 -15.13 9.21 3.92
CA VAL A 81 -15.79 7.93 3.73
C VAL A 81 -17.22 8.12 3.21
N ALA A 82 -17.50 7.53 2.06
CA ALA A 82 -18.85 7.56 1.46
C ALA A 82 -19.73 6.40 1.89
N ALA A 83 -19.15 5.19 2.03
CA ALA A 83 -19.87 4.00 2.46
C ALA A 83 -18.93 2.97 3.08
N VAL A 84 -19.46 2.17 4.02
CA VAL A 84 -18.75 1.07 4.67
C VAL A 84 -19.60 -0.19 4.53
N ALA A 85 -19.03 -1.25 3.98
CA ALA A 85 -19.61 -2.61 4.04
C ALA A 85 -18.75 -3.46 4.99
N SER A 86 -19.39 -4.12 5.95
CA SER A 86 -18.73 -4.86 7.02
C SER A 86 -19.26 -6.28 7.09
N PHE A 87 -18.38 -7.26 7.18
CA PHE A 87 -18.69 -8.68 7.23
C PHE A 87 -17.92 -9.36 8.36
N VAL A 88 -18.63 -10.15 9.17
CA VAL A 88 -18.05 -10.97 10.24
C VAL A 88 -18.52 -12.40 10.04
N GLY A 89 -17.64 -13.36 10.20
CA GLY A 89 -17.98 -14.77 10.14
C GLY A 89 -17.06 -15.59 9.25
N VAL A 90 -17.28 -16.88 9.26
CA VAL A 90 -16.53 -17.84 8.46
C VAL A 90 -17.18 -17.90 7.06
N ASP A 91 -16.39 -17.57 6.07
CA ASP A 91 -16.74 -17.75 4.66
C ASP A 91 -15.62 -18.53 3.94
N GLY A 92 -15.76 -18.78 2.63
CA GLY A 92 -14.74 -19.48 1.85
C GLY A 92 -13.37 -18.82 1.81
N THR A 93 -13.26 -17.59 2.27
CA THR A 93 -12.01 -16.80 2.29
C THR A 93 -11.56 -16.45 3.73
N ASN A 94 -12.50 -16.46 4.68
CA ASN A 94 -12.24 -16.16 6.08
C ASN A 94 -12.37 -17.44 6.92
N PRO A 95 -11.24 -18.04 7.36
CA PRO A 95 -11.27 -19.35 8.04
C PRO A 95 -11.61 -19.28 9.53
N SER A 96 -11.74 -18.10 10.13
CA SER A 96 -11.87 -17.95 11.58
C SER A 96 -12.87 -16.88 11.99
N GLN A 97 -13.53 -17.10 13.13
CA GLN A 97 -14.58 -16.22 13.68
C GLN A 97 -14.06 -14.91 14.26
N ASN A 98 -12.76 -14.83 14.53
CA ASN A 98 -12.10 -13.64 15.10
C ASN A 98 -11.56 -12.69 14.03
N ILE A 99 -11.88 -12.91 12.77
CA ILE A 99 -11.51 -12.07 11.65
C ILE A 99 -12.76 -11.52 10.99
N GLY A 100 -12.76 -10.22 10.74
CA GLY A 100 -13.78 -9.54 9.96
C GLY A 100 -13.17 -8.91 8.71
N ARG A 101 -14.02 -8.58 7.75
CA ARG A 101 -13.67 -7.88 6.52
C ARG A 101 -14.47 -6.60 6.37
N LEU A 102 -13.83 -5.61 5.82
CA LEU A 102 -14.41 -4.31 5.54
C LEU A 102 -14.11 -3.91 4.10
N SER A 103 -15.09 -3.34 3.45
CA SER A 103 -14.90 -2.60 2.21
C SER A 103 -15.34 -1.18 2.46
N VAL A 104 -14.42 -0.23 2.35
CA VAL A 104 -14.65 1.19 2.57
C VAL A 104 -14.57 1.90 1.24
N THR A 105 -15.67 2.51 0.83
CA THR A 105 -15.71 3.37 -0.36
C THR A 105 -15.44 4.81 0.09
N LEU A 106 -14.43 5.42 -0.49
CA LEU A 106 -14.07 6.81 -0.22
C LEU A 106 -14.86 7.76 -1.12
N VAL A 107 -14.98 9.00 -0.68
CA VAL A 107 -15.47 10.09 -1.51
C VAL A 107 -14.56 10.25 -2.75
N PRO A 108 -15.09 10.57 -3.93
CA PRO A 108 -14.29 10.75 -5.14
C PRO A 108 -13.09 11.68 -4.94
N LYS A 109 -11.95 11.36 -5.54
CA LYS A 109 -10.68 12.11 -5.45
C LYS A 109 -10.85 13.63 -5.67
N ALA A 110 -11.75 14.02 -6.54
CA ALA A 110 -12.04 15.44 -6.82
C ALA A 110 -12.69 16.19 -5.64
N LYS A 111 -13.18 15.49 -4.63
CA LYS A 111 -13.86 16.05 -3.45
C LYS A 111 -13.11 15.82 -2.14
N ARG A 112 -11.92 15.25 -2.17
CA ARG A 112 -11.06 15.03 -1.00
C ARG A 112 -9.63 15.48 -1.30
N ASP A 113 -8.98 16.04 -0.30
CA ASP A 113 -7.58 16.49 -0.41
C ASP A 113 -6.58 15.35 -0.16
N ALA A 114 -6.95 14.41 0.73
CA ALA A 114 -6.10 13.31 1.14
C ALA A 114 -6.10 12.16 0.10
N ASP A 115 -4.95 11.54 -0.09
CA ASP A 115 -4.81 10.32 -0.88
C ASP A 115 -5.37 9.09 -0.14
N ALA A 116 -5.81 8.04 -0.86
CA ALA A 116 -6.39 6.83 -0.27
C ALA A 116 -5.47 6.20 0.79
N ALA A 117 -4.16 6.18 0.55
CA ALA A 117 -3.18 5.68 1.50
C ALA A 117 -3.06 6.56 2.76
N ALA A 118 -3.21 7.88 2.64
CA ALA A 118 -3.19 8.79 3.78
C ALA A 118 -4.47 8.65 4.63
N VAL A 119 -5.63 8.51 3.96
CA VAL A 119 -6.90 8.23 4.64
C VAL A 119 -6.84 6.90 5.38
N ALA A 120 -6.32 5.84 4.74
CA ALA A 120 -6.18 4.53 5.39
C ALA A 120 -5.36 4.61 6.68
N ARG A 121 -4.18 5.24 6.65
CA ARG A 121 -3.34 5.41 7.86
C ARG A 121 -4.03 6.21 8.95
N ARG A 122 -4.78 7.26 8.60
CA ARG A 122 -5.54 8.06 9.56
C ARG A 122 -6.63 7.21 10.24
N LEU A 123 -7.39 6.46 9.47
CA LEU A 123 -8.45 5.59 9.97
C LEU A 123 -7.91 4.44 10.83
N GLU A 124 -6.78 3.85 10.44
CA GLU A 124 -6.08 2.85 11.26
C GLU A 124 -5.63 3.42 12.61
N ALA A 125 -5.07 4.63 12.61
CA ALA A 125 -4.67 5.29 13.85
C ALA A 125 -5.87 5.58 14.77
N GLN A 126 -7.02 5.96 14.21
CA GLN A 126 -8.26 6.13 14.98
C GLN A 126 -8.76 4.79 15.54
N ALA A 127 -8.69 3.71 14.77
CA ALA A 127 -9.11 2.38 15.19
C ALA A 127 -8.27 1.80 16.33
N GLN A 128 -7.02 2.25 16.52
CA GLN A 128 -6.17 1.82 17.65
C GLN A 128 -6.77 2.17 19.02
N HIS A 129 -7.71 3.12 19.08
CA HIS A 129 -8.40 3.47 20.32
C HIS A 129 -9.51 2.47 20.70
N ILE A 130 -9.91 1.59 19.78
CA ILE A 130 -10.90 0.54 20.03
C ILE A 130 -10.19 -0.68 20.60
N ALA A 131 -10.48 -0.99 21.86
CA ALA A 131 -9.78 -2.07 22.56
C ALA A 131 -10.17 -3.46 22.04
N GLY A 132 -9.17 -4.32 21.86
CA GLY A 132 -9.37 -5.74 21.55
C GLY A 132 -9.76 -6.05 20.10
N ILE A 133 -9.53 -5.11 19.19
CA ILE A 133 -9.61 -5.34 17.74
C ILE A 133 -8.51 -4.53 17.04
N THR A 134 -7.95 -5.08 15.99
CA THR A 134 -6.96 -4.40 15.16
C THR A 134 -7.52 -4.26 13.75
N LEU A 135 -7.47 -3.07 13.19
CA LEU A 135 -7.87 -2.77 11.82
C LEU A 135 -6.63 -2.58 10.95
N THR A 136 -6.63 -3.20 9.78
CA THR A 136 -5.65 -2.96 8.72
C THR A 136 -6.39 -2.61 7.44
N LEU A 137 -6.07 -1.47 6.82
CA LEU A 137 -6.68 -0.96 5.60
C LEU A 137 -5.66 -0.90 4.47
N GLN A 138 -6.07 -1.32 3.28
CA GLN A 138 -5.21 -1.22 2.09
C GLN A 138 -6.01 -0.66 0.92
N PRO A 139 -5.44 0.29 0.14
CA PRO A 139 -6.03 0.71 -1.13
C PRO A 139 -6.13 -0.47 -2.09
N VAL A 140 -7.31 -0.70 -2.63
CA VAL A 140 -7.53 -1.73 -3.66
C VAL A 140 -6.85 -1.27 -4.94
N GLN A 141 -6.05 -2.14 -5.53
CA GLN A 141 -5.40 -1.91 -6.82
C GLN A 141 -6.14 -2.64 -7.93
N ASP A 142 -6.28 -2.03 -9.10
CA ASP A 142 -6.91 -2.67 -10.26
C ASP A 142 -6.08 -3.83 -10.80
N LEU A 143 -4.76 -3.75 -10.62
CA LEU A 143 -3.82 -4.80 -11.00
C LEU A 143 -3.10 -5.32 -9.73
N THR A 144 -3.44 -6.51 -9.31
CA THR A 144 -2.71 -7.25 -8.29
C THR A 144 -1.87 -8.33 -8.95
N VAL A 145 -0.55 -8.21 -8.85
CA VAL A 145 0.40 -9.22 -9.38
C VAL A 145 0.56 -10.40 -8.44
N ASP A 146 0.19 -10.23 -7.18
CA ASP A 146 0.31 -11.26 -6.16
C ASP A 146 -0.99 -12.08 -6.06
N ALA A 147 -0.86 -13.40 -6.29
CA ALA A 147 -1.97 -14.35 -6.18
C ALA A 147 -2.44 -14.59 -4.72
N ARG A 148 -1.74 -14.04 -3.75
CA ARG A 148 -2.08 -14.16 -2.33
C ARG A 148 -2.70 -12.85 -1.85
N ALA A 149 -4.01 -12.88 -1.60
CA ALA A 149 -4.70 -11.83 -0.86
C ALA A 149 -4.14 -11.77 0.56
N GLY A 150 -3.10 -10.99 0.76
CA GLY A 150 -2.43 -10.82 2.04
C GLY A 150 -2.98 -9.64 2.83
N ARG A 151 -2.74 -9.64 4.14
CA ARG A 151 -3.13 -8.57 5.06
C ARG A 151 -2.21 -7.36 4.99
N ALA A 152 -1.07 -7.48 4.32
CA ALA A 152 -0.06 -6.45 4.20
C ALA A 152 0.41 -6.31 2.77
N GLN A 153 0.79 -5.09 2.37
CA GLN A 153 1.31 -4.78 1.05
C GLN A 153 2.62 -5.54 0.76
N TYR A 154 3.43 -5.77 1.78
CA TYR A 154 4.66 -6.57 1.70
C TYR A 154 4.55 -7.75 2.65
N GLN A 155 4.89 -8.94 2.17
CA GLN A 155 4.85 -10.17 2.94
C GLN A 155 6.21 -10.85 2.88
N TYR A 156 6.72 -11.20 4.03
CA TYR A 156 7.95 -11.96 4.17
C TYR A 156 7.64 -13.32 4.76
N ALA A 157 8.15 -14.38 4.14
CA ALA A 157 8.01 -15.74 4.63
C ALA A 157 9.36 -16.26 5.17
N LEU A 158 9.36 -16.63 6.44
CA LEU A 158 10.49 -17.34 7.07
C LEU A 158 10.19 -18.82 7.05
N ASN A 159 11.02 -19.59 6.36
CA ASN A 159 10.91 -21.04 6.28
C ASN A 159 12.11 -21.70 6.94
N THR A 160 11.86 -22.60 7.88
CA THR A 160 12.87 -23.44 8.53
C THR A 160 12.23 -24.77 8.91
N PRO A 161 12.97 -25.88 8.87
CA PRO A 161 12.49 -27.17 9.35
C PRO A 161 12.36 -27.25 10.89
N SER A 162 12.94 -26.30 11.63
CA SER A 162 12.97 -26.27 13.10
C SER A 162 12.07 -25.17 13.67
N SER A 163 11.06 -25.56 14.42
CA SER A 163 10.18 -24.61 15.14
C SER A 163 10.94 -23.79 16.22
N ALA A 164 11.99 -24.36 16.82
CA ALA A 164 12.82 -23.65 17.78
C ALA A 164 13.63 -22.52 17.15
N GLU A 165 14.20 -22.77 15.96
CA GLU A 165 14.88 -21.73 15.18
C GLU A 165 13.90 -20.64 14.76
N LEU A 166 12.69 -20.99 14.33
CA LEU A 166 11.67 -20.04 13.95
C LEU A 166 11.32 -19.11 15.11
N ALA A 167 11.11 -19.67 16.31
CA ALA A 167 10.83 -18.90 17.51
C ALA A 167 11.96 -17.95 17.90
N GLN A 168 13.21 -18.31 17.63
CA GLN A 168 14.38 -17.49 17.92
C GLN A 168 14.58 -16.37 16.88
N TRP A 169 14.38 -16.66 15.59
CA TRP A 169 14.69 -15.73 14.52
C TRP A 169 13.55 -14.76 14.22
N THR A 170 12.28 -15.16 14.41
CA THR A 170 11.12 -14.31 14.13
C THR A 170 11.17 -12.96 14.86
N PRO A 171 11.38 -12.87 16.18
CA PRO A 171 11.42 -11.58 16.87
C PRO A 171 12.59 -10.71 16.41
N ARG A 172 13.75 -11.29 16.13
CA ARG A 172 14.91 -10.55 15.60
C ARG A 172 14.67 -9.98 14.22
N PHE A 173 13.97 -10.76 13.37
CA PHE A 173 13.61 -10.33 12.02
C PHE A 173 12.59 -9.19 12.06
N VAL A 174 11.55 -9.32 12.89
CA VAL A 174 10.54 -8.26 13.07
C VAL A 174 11.20 -6.98 13.59
N GLU A 175 12.09 -7.08 14.58
CA GLU A 175 12.83 -5.92 15.10
C GLU A 175 13.73 -5.27 14.03
N ALA A 176 14.38 -6.07 13.21
CA ALA A 176 15.21 -5.55 12.13
C ALA A 176 14.39 -4.85 11.05
N LEU A 177 13.20 -5.36 10.72
CA LEU A 177 12.27 -4.73 9.78
C LEU A 177 11.68 -3.43 10.34
N SER A 178 11.26 -3.41 11.59
CA SER A 178 10.65 -2.22 12.22
C SER A 178 11.60 -1.01 12.29
N ARG A 179 12.91 -1.24 12.16
CA ARG A 179 13.92 -0.18 12.11
C ARG A 179 14.17 0.37 10.70
N ARG A 180 13.55 -0.22 9.67
CA ARG A 180 13.73 0.22 8.29
C ARG A 180 12.67 1.26 7.92
N PRO A 181 13.06 2.42 7.40
CA PRO A 181 12.12 3.47 7.01
C PRO A 181 11.32 3.13 5.74
N GLU A 182 11.71 2.07 5.03
CA GLU A 182 11.07 1.62 3.80
C GLU A 182 9.89 0.66 4.04
N VAL A 183 9.69 0.17 5.26
CA VAL A 183 8.63 -0.77 5.71
C VAL A 183 7.70 -0.06 6.71
#